data_193d65e94b49911d441dbb35dfc2a70f
#
_entry.id   193d65e94b49911d441dbb35dfc2a70f
#
_cell.length_a   1.000
_cell.length_b   1.000
_cell.length_c   1.000
_cell.angle_alpha   90.00
_cell.angle_beta   90.00
_cell.angle_gamma   90.00
#
_symmetry.space_group_name_H-M   'P 1'
#
loop_
_entity.id
_entity.type
_entity.pdbx_description
1 polymer ?
#
loop_
_entity_poly.entity_id
_entity_poly.type
_entity_poly.pdbx_seq_one_letter_code
_entity_poly.pdbx_strand_id
1 'polypeptide(L)'
;MVEQVKGTQNITDDASSKYLFIRNLFTEMFVNYGYSYLQTPHLEYTELFEKSIGKNSEIVSKQMYQFTDKGGRSLVLRPEGTSSIVRYHSQYQKELTKQYAYFGQMFRYENPQKNRYREFTQGGVEIVGNIDEYSDYQVINDSIRFLNKLDLDFVLEINTIGSIEDREAYSASLVKYFEINESKLSTESREKLSNNTLRILDSNNPADLPVINDAPEITEFINTASMDKYENLKKLLTNNQIKFKENTRLVRGLDYYNDLTFEF
;
A
#
# COMPACT_ATOMS: atom_id res chain seq x y z
N MET A 1 -17.73 -20.12 -28.32
CA MET A 1 -17.00 -18.86 -28.09
C MET A 1 -16.16 -19.02 -26.85
N VAL A 2 -14.92 -18.54 -26.84
CA VAL A 2 -14.09 -18.51 -25.61
C VAL A 2 -14.46 -17.24 -24.84
N GLU A 3 -14.82 -17.41 -23.57
CA GLU A 3 -15.18 -16.29 -22.68
C GLU A 3 -13.95 -15.59 -22.14
N GLN A 4 -14.12 -14.34 -21.74
CA GLN A 4 -13.10 -13.56 -21.06
C GLN A 4 -12.81 -14.11 -19.67
N VAL A 5 -11.56 -14.05 -19.24
CA VAL A 5 -11.17 -14.50 -17.90
C VAL A 5 -11.90 -13.66 -16.83
N LYS A 6 -12.53 -14.35 -15.87
CA LYS A 6 -13.26 -13.70 -14.77
C LYS A 6 -12.36 -12.73 -14.01
N GLY A 7 -12.84 -11.50 -13.83
CA GLY A 7 -12.10 -10.44 -13.11
C GLY A 7 -11.08 -9.70 -13.98
N THR A 8 -11.07 -9.89 -15.29
CA THR A 8 -10.37 -9.05 -16.26
C THR A 8 -11.37 -8.20 -17.03
N GLN A 9 -10.91 -7.19 -17.75
CA GLN A 9 -11.77 -6.33 -18.58
C GLN A 9 -11.06 -5.86 -19.83
N ASN A 10 -11.82 -5.67 -20.90
CA ASN A 10 -11.38 -4.92 -22.06
C ASN A 10 -11.60 -3.43 -21.80
N ILE A 11 -10.59 -2.62 -22.03
CA ILE A 11 -10.69 -1.15 -21.92
C ILE A 11 -10.95 -0.60 -23.33
N THR A 12 -12.15 -0.09 -23.57
CA THR A 12 -12.59 0.40 -24.88
C THR A 12 -13.25 1.77 -24.75
N ASP A 13 -13.43 2.45 -25.86
CA ASP A 13 -14.21 3.70 -26.00
C ASP A 13 -13.81 4.79 -24.98
N ASP A 14 -14.77 5.32 -24.24
CA ASP A 14 -14.55 6.35 -23.22
C ASP A 14 -13.58 5.91 -22.13
N ALA A 15 -13.64 4.65 -21.71
CA ALA A 15 -12.73 4.12 -20.70
C ALA A 15 -11.28 4.11 -21.21
N SER A 16 -11.08 3.80 -22.51
CA SER A 16 -9.76 3.86 -23.15
C SER A 16 -9.22 5.29 -23.19
N SER A 17 -10.05 6.25 -23.55
CA SER A 17 -9.67 7.67 -23.58
C SER A 17 -9.26 8.19 -22.20
N LYS A 18 -10.03 7.86 -21.15
CA LYS A 18 -9.72 8.20 -19.76
C LYS A 18 -8.44 7.54 -19.29
N TYR A 19 -8.24 6.25 -19.60
CA TYR A 19 -7.02 5.52 -19.28
C TYR A 19 -5.77 6.19 -19.87
N LEU A 20 -5.83 6.52 -21.18
CA LEU A 20 -4.71 7.16 -21.88
C LEU A 20 -4.44 8.56 -21.32
N PHE A 21 -5.48 9.33 -21.01
CA PHE A 21 -5.35 10.65 -20.40
C PHE A 21 -4.64 10.55 -19.04
N ILE A 22 -5.13 9.67 -18.14
CA ILE A 22 -4.53 9.50 -16.79
C ILE A 22 -3.07 9.03 -16.89
N ARG A 23 -2.80 8.05 -17.76
CA ARG A 23 -1.44 7.53 -17.97
C ARG A 23 -0.49 8.63 -18.45
N ASN A 24 -0.89 9.40 -19.44
CA ASN A 24 -0.04 10.45 -20.00
C ASN A 24 0.19 11.56 -18.99
N LEU A 25 -0.87 12.04 -18.34
CA LEU A 25 -0.79 13.05 -17.29
C LEU A 25 0.15 12.60 -16.16
N PHE A 26 -0.01 11.36 -15.66
CA PHE A 26 0.85 10.78 -14.63
C PHE A 26 2.31 10.76 -15.06
N THR A 27 2.58 10.20 -16.24
CA THR A 27 3.95 10.04 -16.74
C THR A 27 4.62 11.39 -16.95
N GLU A 28 3.97 12.32 -17.65
CA GLU A 28 4.53 13.65 -17.92
C GLU A 28 4.79 14.43 -16.63
N MET A 29 3.84 14.42 -15.71
CA MET A 29 3.93 15.18 -14.48
C MET A 29 5.07 14.70 -13.59
N PHE A 30 5.16 13.39 -13.31
CA PHE A 30 6.19 12.87 -12.43
C PHE A 30 7.59 12.90 -13.06
N VAL A 31 7.70 12.71 -14.38
CA VAL A 31 8.98 12.92 -15.09
C VAL A 31 9.43 14.38 -14.99
N ASN A 32 8.50 15.34 -15.16
CA ASN A 32 8.80 16.76 -15.02
C ASN A 32 9.15 17.18 -13.57
N TYR A 33 8.70 16.40 -12.58
CA TYR A 33 9.09 16.57 -11.17
C TYR A 33 10.41 15.89 -10.81
N GLY A 34 11.11 15.31 -11.78
CA GLY A 34 12.42 14.70 -11.59
C GLY A 34 12.40 13.21 -11.25
N TYR A 35 11.24 12.57 -11.28
CA TYR A 35 11.17 11.12 -11.11
C TYR A 35 11.65 10.40 -12.38
N SER A 36 12.49 9.39 -12.21
CA SER A 36 12.88 8.50 -13.29
C SER A 36 11.74 7.53 -13.60
N TYR A 37 11.18 7.57 -14.81
CA TYR A 37 10.18 6.60 -15.19
C TYR A 37 10.79 5.21 -15.34
N LEU A 38 10.23 4.22 -14.64
CA LEU A 38 10.73 2.85 -14.63
C LEU A 38 9.59 1.86 -14.90
N GLN A 39 9.73 1.08 -15.96
CA GLN A 39 8.84 -0.03 -16.25
C GLN A 39 9.53 -1.34 -15.87
N THR A 40 9.08 -1.97 -14.80
CA THR A 40 9.58 -3.29 -14.37
C THR A 40 8.86 -4.41 -15.12
N PRO A 41 9.46 -5.62 -15.24
CA PRO A 41 8.79 -6.76 -15.83
C PRO A 41 7.47 -7.10 -15.10
N HIS A 42 6.52 -7.66 -15.83
CA HIS A 42 5.30 -8.22 -15.22
C HIS A 42 5.57 -9.56 -14.51
N LEU A 43 6.62 -10.26 -14.96
CA LEU A 43 7.06 -11.53 -14.38
C LEU A 43 8.23 -11.30 -13.44
N GLU A 44 8.10 -11.81 -12.23
CA GLU A 44 9.15 -11.76 -11.21
C GLU A 44 9.29 -13.15 -10.56
N TYR A 45 10.40 -13.38 -9.86
CA TYR A 45 10.50 -14.55 -8.99
C TYR A 45 9.59 -14.42 -7.79
N THR A 46 8.91 -15.49 -7.43
CA THR A 46 8.01 -15.56 -6.26
C THR A 46 8.71 -15.09 -4.98
N GLU A 47 9.97 -15.49 -4.82
CA GLU A 47 10.81 -15.15 -3.68
C GLU A 47 10.93 -13.64 -3.42
N LEU A 48 10.83 -12.80 -4.47
CA LEU A 48 10.87 -11.35 -4.31
C LEU A 48 9.75 -10.88 -3.39
N PHE A 49 8.53 -11.28 -3.66
CA PHE A 49 7.35 -10.84 -2.91
C PHE A 49 7.23 -11.55 -1.56
N GLU A 50 7.65 -12.83 -1.46
CA GLU A 50 7.72 -13.52 -0.18
C GLU A 50 8.65 -12.81 0.81
N LYS A 51 9.78 -12.28 0.33
CA LYS A 51 10.75 -11.56 1.18
C LYS A 51 10.34 -10.13 1.50
N SER A 52 9.72 -9.43 0.55
CA SER A 52 9.38 -8.02 0.73
C SER A 52 8.03 -7.82 1.43
N ILE A 53 7.00 -8.56 1.03
CA ILE A 53 5.64 -8.38 1.55
C ILE A 53 5.37 -9.23 2.80
N GLY A 54 6.14 -10.31 2.99
CA GLY A 54 5.91 -11.30 4.05
C GLY A 54 5.08 -12.50 3.56
N LYS A 55 5.55 -13.71 3.89
CA LYS A 55 4.90 -14.98 3.48
C LYS A 55 3.46 -15.12 3.97
N ASN A 56 3.16 -14.56 5.13
CA ASN A 56 1.85 -14.65 5.78
C ASN A 56 0.87 -13.55 5.33
N SER A 57 1.32 -12.59 4.53
CA SER A 57 0.43 -11.56 4.01
C SER A 57 -0.64 -12.20 3.10
N GLU A 58 -1.83 -11.61 3.07
CA GLU A 58 -2.94 -12.11 2.24
C GLU A 58 -2.59 -12.12 0.76
N ILE A 59 -1.82 -11.13 0.30
CA ILE A 59 -1.36 -11.05 -1.09
C ILE A 59 -0.51 -12.26 -1.42
N VAL A 60 0.52 -12.57 -0.62
CA VAL A 60 1.44 -13.68 -0.88
C VAL A 60 0.75 -15.02 -0.70
N SER A 61 -0.03 -15.19 0.37
CA SER A 61 -0.63 -16.48 0.71
C SER A 61 -1.84 -16.88 -0.15
N LYS A 62 -2.60 -15.89 -0.70
CA LYS A 62 -3.88 -16.16 -1.35
C LYS A 62 -4.09 -15.49 -2.72
N GLN A 63 -3.38 -14.38 -2.99
CA GLN A 63 -3.73 -13.52 -4.13
C GLN A 63 -2.70 -13.49 -5.26
N MET A 64 -1.51 -14.08 -5.10
CA MET A 64 -0.52 -14.13 -6.17
C MET A 64 -0.91 -15.12 -7.28
N TYR A 65 -0.76 -14.68 -8.54
CA TYR A 65 -0.76 -15.58 -9.70
C TYR A 65 0.61 -16.24 -9.86
N GLN A 66 0.81 -17.34 -9.17
CA GLN A 66 2.05 -18.09 -9.13
C GLN A 66 2.01 -19.28 -10.05
N PHE A 67 3.13 -19.55 -10.74
CA PHE A 67 3.27 -20.71 -11.63
C PHE A 67 4.74 -21.12 -11.78
N THR A 68 4.97 -22.33 -12.25
CA THR A 68 6.30 -22.85 -12.57
C THR A 68 6.56 -22.72 -14.07
N ASP A 69 7.67 -22.13 -14.47
CA ASP A 69 8.05 -22.07 -15.87
C ASP A 69 8.66 -23.40 -16.38
N LYS A 70 8.93 -23.48 -17.68
CA LYS A 70 9.52 -24.69 -18.30
C LYS A 70 10.91 -25.02 -17.75
N GLY A 71 11.59 -24.09 -17.13
CA GLY A 71 12.89 -24.28 -16.48
C GLY A 71 12.83 -24.68 -15.02
N GLY A 72 11.61 -24.94 -14.47
CA GLY A 72 11.39 -25.32 -13.08
C GLY A 72 11.44 -24.16 -12.09
N ARG A 73 11.43 -22.90 -12.55
CA ARG A 73 11.53 -21.72 -11.70
C ARG A 73 10.14 -21.27 -11.25
N SER A 74 10.00 -20.91 -9.96
CA SER A 74 8.76 -20.34 -9.42
C SER A 74 8.67 -18.86 -9.76
N LEU A 75 7.69 -18.53 -10.58
CA LEU A 75 7.41 -17.18 -11.09
C LEU A 75 6.03 -16.72 -10.63
N VAL A 76 5.84 -15.40 -10.67
CA VAL A 76 4.58 -14.75 -10.32
C VAL A 76 4.33 -13.56 -11.26
N LEU A 77 3.05 -13.31 -11.57
CA LEU A 77 2.65 -12.01 -12.11
C LEU A 77 2.67 -11.00 -10.96
N ARG A 78 3.38 -9.87 -11.10
CA ARG A 78 3.59 -8.89 -10.03
C ARG A 78 2.26 -8.41 -9.42
N PRO A 79 2.06 -8.55 -8.10
CA PRO A 79 0.85 -8.10 -7.42
C PRO A 79 0.86 -6.62 -7.05
N GLU A 80 2.04 -5.97 -7.09
CA GLU A 80 2.29 -4.57 -6.77
C GLU A 80 3.61 -4.09 -7.41
N GLY A 81 3.94 -2.79 -7.34
CA GLY A 81 5.08 -2.22 -8.03
C GLY A 81 6.32 -2.01 -7.16
N THR A 82 6.15 -1.72 -5.88
CA THR A 82 7.22 -1.29 -4.96
C THR A 82 8.37 -2.29 -4.87
N SER A 83 8.06 -3.56 -4.66
CA SER A 83 9.09 -4.62 -4.54
C SER A 83 9.98 -4.72 -5.79
N SER A 84 9.37 -4.61 -6.98
CA SER A 84 10.11 -4.63 -8.26
C SER A 84 11.00 -3.40 -8.44
N ILE A 85 10.55 -2.23 -7.99
CA ILE A 85 11.33 -0.98 -8.00
C ILE A 85 12.53 -1.10 -7.05
N VAL A 86 12.29 -1.54 -5.81
CA VAL A 86 13.36 -1.73 -4.81
C VAL A 86 14.39 -2.75 -5.28
N ARG A 87 13.96 -3.88 -5.89
CA ARG A 87 14.87 -4.85 -6.50
C ARG A 87 15.72 -4.21 -7.58
N TYR A 88 15.12 -3.45 -8.51
CA TYR A 88 15.86 -2.76 -9.56
C TYR A 88 16.89 -1.79 -8.98
N HIS A 89 16.48 -0.96 -8.02
CA HIS A 89 17.37 -0.01 -7.36
C HIS A 89 18.57 -0.72 -6.73
N SER A 90 18.32 -1.76 -5.95
CA SER A 90 19.36 -2.53 -5.25
C SER A 90 20.35 -3.21 -6.22
N GLN A 91 19.91 -3.63 -7.40
CA GLN A 91 20.74 -4.33 -8.37
C GLN A 91 21.54 -3.40 -9.28
N TYR A 92 20.99 -2.26 -9.65
CA TYR A 92 21.54 -1.48 -10.76
C TYR A 92 21.90 -0.05 -10.39
N GLN A 93 21.41 0.48 -9.27
CA GLN A 93 21.68 1.85 -8.86
C GLN A 93 22.76 1.88 -7.75
N LYS A 94 23.70 2.81 -7.90
CA LYS A 94 24.73 3.11 -6.88
C LYS A 94 24.43 4.40 -6.13
N GLU A 95 23.40 5.12 -6.55
CA GLU A 95 22.98 6.36 -5.90
C GLU A 95 22.36 6.04 -4.54
N LEU A 96 22.64 6.88 -3.55
CA LEU A 96 22.12 6.68 -2.19
C LEU A 96 20.60 6.92 -2.11
N THR A 97 20.08 7.82 -2.97
CA THR A 97 18.65 8.13 -3.03
C THR A 97 18.24 8.38 -4.46
N LYS A 98 17.14 7.76 -4.89
CA LYS A 98 16.58 7.91 -6.23
C LYS A 98 15.06 7.93 -6.18
N GLN A 99 14.47 8.73 -7.05
CA GLN A 99 13.01 8.85 -7.21
C GLN A 99 12.58 8.12 -8.48
N TYR A 100 11.53 7.31 -8.37
CA TYR A 100 10.96 6.54 -9.48
C TYR A 100 9.48 6.79 -9.61
N ALA A 101 8.99 6.79 -10.85
CA ALA A 101 7.58 6.72 -11.18
C ALA A 101 7.33 5.53 -12.09
N TYR A 102 6.23 4.83 -11.90
CA TYR A 102 5.79 3.72 -12.74
C TYR A 102 4.30 3.77 -13.00
N PHE A 103 3.89 3.20 -14.12
CA PHE A 103 2.47 3.06 -14.47
C PHE A 103 2.29 1.77 -15.26
N GLY A 104 1.47 0.84 -14.78
CA GLY A 104 1.29 -0.43 -15.46
C GLY A 104 0.39 -1.42 -14.74
N GLN A 105 0.22 -2.60 -15.36
CA GLN A 105 -0.65 -3.66 -14.88
C GLN A 105 -0.07 -4.38 -13.67
N MET A 106 -0.96 -4.67 -12.71
CA MET A 106 -0.76 -5.52 -11.55
C MET A 106 -1.81 -6.62 -11.54
N PHE A 107 -1.51 -7.72 -10.84
CA PHE A 107 -2.31 -8.94 -10.91
C PHE A 107 -2.54 -9.51 -9.51
N ARG A 108 -3.83 -9.64 -9.10
CA ARG A 108 -4.21 -10.24 -7.81
C ARG A 108 -5.39 -11.17 -7.99
N TYR A 109 -5.29 -12.38 -7.50
CA TYR A 109 -6.39 -13.34 -7.50
C TYR A 109 -7.41 -12.99 -6.41
N GLU A 110 -8.10 -11.88 -6.60
CA GLU A 110 -9.17 -11.43 -5.70
C GLU A 110 -10.53 -11.98 -6.14
N ASN A 111 -11.47 -12.00 -5.19
CA ASN A 111 -12.87 -12.19 -5.53
C ASN A 111 -13.36 -10.93 -6.27
N PRO A 112 -13.79 -11.06 -7.55
CA PRO A 112 -14.21 -9.90 -8.32
C PRO A 112 -15.40 -9.20 -7.66
N GLN A 113 -15.23 -7.91 -7.39
CA GLN A 113 -16.27 -7.02 -6.89
C GLN A 113 -16.24 -5.73 -7.71
N LYS A 114 -17.21 -4.85 -7.48
CA LYS A 114 -17.17 -3.52 -8.09
C LYS A 114 -15.84 -2.83 -7.75
N ASN A 115 -15.12 -2.40 -8.78
CA ASN A 115 -13.80 -1.75 -8.70
C ASN A 115 -12.64 -2.63 -8.17
N ARG A 116 -12.82 -3.95 -8.06
CA ARG A 116 -11.74 -4.89 -7.78
C ARG A 116 -11.63 -5.91 -8.89
N TYR A 117 -10.57 -5.76 -9.67
CA TYR A 117 -10.26 -6.62 -10.81
C TYR A 117 -9.05 -7.50 -10.47
N ARG A 118 -8.92 -8.62 -11.18
CA ARG A 118 -7.76 -9.52 -11.09
C ARG A 118 -6.56 -9.00 -11.87
N GLU A 119 -6.82 -8.22 -12.90
CA GLU A 119 -5.86 -7.39 -13.61
C GLU A 119 -6.30 -5.94 -13.50
N PHE A 120 -5.43 -5.09 -12.96
CA PHE A 120 -5.71 -3.67 -12.74
C PHE A 120 -4.47 -2.84 -13.01
N THR A 121 -4.66 -1.56 -13.28
CA THR A 121 -3.56 -0.63 -13.48
C THR A 121 -3.24 0.12 -12.19
N GLN A 122 -1.96 0.21 -11.89
CA GLN A 122 -1.44 1.01 -10.78
C GLN A 122 -0.43 2.03 -11.31
N GLY A 123 -0.61 3.30 -10.95
CA GLY A 123 0.43 4.33 -11.00
C GLY A 123 1.03 4.47 -9.61
N GLY A 124 2.35 4.57 -9.51
CA GLY A 124 3.03 4.74 -8.23
C GLY A 124 4.30 5.55 -8.36
N VAL A 125 4.68 6.18 -7.26
CA VAL A 125 5.95 6.88 -7.10
C VAL A 125 6.67 6.33 -5.88
N GLU A 126 7.99 6.19 -5.98
CA GLU A 126 8.84 5.63 -4.94
C GLU A 126 10.06 6.52 -4.76
N ILE A 127 10.42 6.81 -3.53
CA ILE A 127 11.72 7.39 -3.18
C ILE A 127 12.48 6.30 -2.43
N VAL A 128 13.58 5.82 -3.02
CA VAL A 128 14.36 4.69 -2.50
C VAL A 128 15.73 5.17 -2.10
N GLY A 129 16.17 4.83 -0.89
CA GLY A 129 17.49 5.19 -0.36
C GLY A 129 17.41 5.83 1.03
N ASN A 130 18.21 6.85 1.28
CA ASN A 130 18.15 7.63 2.52
C ASN A 130 16.94 8.55 2.46
N ILE A 131 15.91 8.22 3.21
CA ILE A 131 14.64 8.94 3.27
C ILE A 131 14.44 9.59 4.65
N ASP A 132 13.73 10.70 4.65
CA ASP A 132 13.37 11.47 5.82
C ASP A 132 11.94 12.02 5.71
N GLU A 133 11.48 12.78 6.64
CA GLU A 133 10.15 13.41 6.64
C GLU A 133 9.92 14.38 5.46
N TYR A 134 10.98 14.90 4.85
CA TYR A 134 10.87 15.70 3.62
C TYR A 134 10.55 14.84 2.42
N SER A 135 11.08 13.63 2.37
CA SER A 135 10.76 12.62 1.35
C SER A 135 9.29 12.21 1.44
N ASP A 136 8.80 11.97 2.66
CA ASP A 136 7.39 11.66 2.92
C ASP A 136 6.48 12.82 2.51
N TYR A 137 6.83 14.05 2.92
CA TYR A 137 6.12 15.25 2.49
C TYR A 137 6.11 15.41 0.98
N GLN A 138 7.22 15.16 0.30
CA GLN A 138 7.32 15.26 -1.16
C GLN A 138 6.34 14.32 -1.85
N VAL A 139 6.31 13.04 -1.46
CA VAL A 139 5.39 12.04 -2.04
C VAL A 139 3.94 12.46 -1.85
N ILE A 140 3.57 12.92 -0.65
CA ILE A 140 2.22 13.40 -0.36
C ILE A 140 1.86 14.61 -1.22
N ASN A 141 2.73 15.63 -1.25
CA ASN A 141 2.50 16.87 -2.00
C ASN A 141 2.39 16.63 -3.51
N ASP A 142 3.26 15.80 -4.07
CA ASP A 142 3.23 15.46 -5.48
C ASP A 142 1.98 14.63 -5.84
N SER A 143 1.54 13.74 -4.94
CA SER A 143 0.27 13.02 -5.08
C SER A 143 -0.94 13.97 -5.05
N ILE A 144 -0.96 14.93 -4.13
CA ILE A 144 -2.00 15.98 -4.06
C ILE A 144 -2.08 16.76 -5.38
N ARG A 145 -0.94 17.18 -5.91
CA ARG A 145 -0.88 17.91 -7.18
C ARG A 145 -1.43 17.07 -8.33
N PHE A 146 -1.16 15.76 -8.34
CA PHE A 146 -1.71 14.85 -9.35
C PHE A 146 -3.23 14.72 -9.21
N LEU A 147 -3.76 14.51 -8.00
CA LEU A 147 -5.20 14.41 -7.75
C LEU A 147 -5.93 15.70 -8.12
N ASN A 148 -5.36 16.86 -7.80
CA ASN A 148 -5.90 18.16 -8.20
C ASN A 148 -5.92 18.35 -9.72
N LYS A 149 -4.94 17.81 -10.48
CA LYS A 149 -4.97 17.82 -11.95
C LYS A 149 -6.07 16.94 -12.54
N LEU A 150 -6.55 15.96 -11.79
CA LEU A 150 -7.69 15.12 -12.15
C LEU A 150 -9.03 15.69 -11.67
N ASP A 151 -9.02 16.87 -11.01
CA ASP A 151 -10.21 17.52 -10.43
C ASP A 151 -10.98 16.59 -9.48
N LEU A 152 -10.23 15.89 -8.61
CA LEU A 152 -10.78 14.95 -7.63
C LEU A 152 -10.84 15.59 -6.25
N ASP A 153 -12.00 15.50 -5.62
CA ASP A 153 -12.15 15.77 -4.19
C ASP A 153 -11.60 14.62 -3.37
N PHE A 154 -10.82 14.94 -2.34
CA PHE A 154 -10.23 13.93 -1.44
C PHE A 154 -10.05 14.48 -0.02
N VAL A 155 -9.90 13.58 0.91
CA VAL A 155 -9.41 13.83 2.28
C VAL A 155 -8.09 13.10 2.44
N LEU A 156 -7.04 13.79 2.85
CA LEU A 156 -5.78 13.16 3.25
C LEU A 156 -5.92 12.67 4.69
N GLU A 157 -5.88 11.37 4.90
CA GLU A 157 -5.73 10.76 6.22
C GLU A 157 -4.28 10.32 6.41
N ILE A 158 -3.72 10.60 7.60
CA ILE A 158 -2.36 10.23 7.97
C ILE A 158 -2.34 9.49 9.31
N ASN A 159 -1.37 8.61 9.48
CA ASN A 159 -1.06 7.94 10.73
C ASN A 159 0.42 7.58 10.79
N THR A 160 0.93 7.28 11.97
CA THR A 160 2.20 6.58 12.13
C THR A 160 1.96 5.21 12.74
N ILE A 161 2.62 4.20 12.19
CA ILE A 161 2.61 2.83 12.73
C ILE A 161 3.94 2.49 13.43
N GLY A 162 4.83 3.47 13.53
CA GLY A 162 6.11 3.38 14.22
C GLY A 162 7.10 2.41 13.59
N SER A 163 8.08 2.03 14.37
CA SER A 163 9.08 1.02 14.00
C SER A 163 8.47 -0.39 13.94
N ILE A 164 9.27 -1.36 13.51
CA ILE A 164 8.86 -2.78 13.53
C ILE A 164 8.57 -3.22 14.96
N GLU A 165 9.41 -2.83 15.91
CA GLU A 165 9.27 -3.16 17.34
C GLU A 165 8.01 -2.53 17.94
N ASP A 166 7.70 -1.28 17.62
CA ASP A 166 6.47 -0.59 18.05
C ASP A 166 5.24 -1.34 17.56
N ARG A 167 5.25 -1.72 16.27
CA ARG A 167 4.16 -2.46 15.63
C ARG A 167 3.99 -3.86 16.22
N GLU A 168 5.08 -4.55 16.55
CA GLU A 168 5.04 -5.85 17.23
C GLU A 168 4.43 -5.74 18.63
N ALA A 169 4.84 -4.74 19.41
CA ALA A 169 4.28 -4.46 20.73
C ALA A 169 2.78 -4.13 20.65
N TYR A 170 2.39 -3.29 19.70
CA TYR A 170 1.00 -2.96 19.45
C TYR A 170 0.18 -4.18 19.04
N SER A 171 0.68 -4.98 18.09
CA SER A 171 0.04 -6.21 17.65
C SER A 171 -0.18 -7.20 18.81
N ALA A 172 0.82 -7.37 19.67
CA ALA A 172 0.68 -8.22 20.86
C ALA A 172 -0.39 -7.71 21.84
N SER A 173 -0.53 -6.40 21.99
CA SER A 173 -1.59 -5.78 22.79
C SER A 173 -2.98 -6.00 22.17
N LEU A 174 -3.09 -5.81 20.84
CA LEU A 174 -4.33 -6.05 20.10
C LEU A 174 -4.78 -7.51 20.17
N VAL A 175 -3.85 -8.47 20.07
CA VAL A 175 -4.17 -9.91 20.22
C VAL A 175 -4.86 -10.14 21.57
N LYS A 176 -4.27 -9.70 22.67
CA LYS A 176 -4.84 -9.85 24.02
C LYS A 176 -6.20 -9.19 24.15
N TYR A 177 -6.35 -7.98 23.59
CA TYR A 177 -7.60 -7.23 23.62
C TYR A 177 -8.71 -7.94 22.83
N PHE A 178 -8.43 -8.39 21.62
CA PHE A 178 -9.41 -9.05 20.78
C PHE A 178 -9.74 -10.48 21.25
N GLU A 179 -8.80 -11.21 21.87
CA GLU A 179 -9.09 -12.50 22.50
C GLU A 179 -10.14 -12.36 23.61
N ILE A 180 -10.03 -11.34 24.47
CA ILE A 180 -11.01 -11.04 25.51
C ILE A 180 -12.40 -10.70 24.92
N ASN A 181 -12.40 -10.06 23.74
CA ASN A 181 -13.62 -9.63 23.07
C ASN A 181 -14.04 -10.52 21.89
N GLU A 182 -13.45 -11.71 21.74
CA GLU A 182 -13.65 -12.62 20.58
C GLU A 182 -15.12 -12.90 20.29
N SER A 183 -15.93 -13.11 21.35
CA SER A 183 -17.35 -13.40 21.19
C SER A 183 -18.17 -12.29 20.53
N LYS A 184 -17.64 -11.05 20.54
CA LYS A 184 -18.28 -9.86 19.93
C LYS A 184 -17.82 -9.64 18.49
N LEU A 185 -16.75 -10.29 18.05
CA LEU A 185 -16.21 -10.14 16.70
C LEU A 185 -17.01 -10.95 15.67
N SER A 186 -17.04 -10.46 14.44
CA SER A 186 -17.53 -11.21 13.29
C SER A 186 -16.70 -12.47 13.03
N THR A 187 -17.26 -13.45 12.33
CA THR A 187 -16.55 -14.68 11.95
C THR A 187 -15.28 -14.37 11.16
N GLU A 188 -15.34 -13.40 10.23
CA GLU A 188 -14.19 -12.98 9.43
C GLU A 188 -13.07 -12.38 10.30
N SER A 189 -13.43 -11.54 11.28
CA SER A 189 -12.46 -10.93 12.20
C SER A 189 -11.84 -11.94 13.17
N ARG A 190 -12.62 -12.94 13.61
CA ARG A 190 -12.07 -14.06 14.40
C ARG A 190 -11.03 -14.89 13.64
N GLU A 191 -11.23 -15.13 12.36
CA GLU A 191 -10.23 -15.81 11.52
C GLU A 191 -8.92 -15.03 11.37
N LYS A 192 -8.98 -13.70 11.46
CA LYS A 192 -7.80 -12.81 11.40
C LYS A 192 -7.00 -12.77 12.70
N LEU A 193 -7.59 -13.14 13.84
CA LEU A 193 -6.96 -13.11 15.16
C LEU A 193 -5.61 -13.85 15.22
N SER A 194 -5.53 -15.03 14.60
CA SER A 194 -4.33 -15.86 14.62
C SER A 194 -3.31 -15.50 13.54
N ASN A 195 -3.71 -14.80 12.49
CA ASN A 195 -2.90 -14.64 11.28
C ASN A 195 -2.52 -13.19 10.99
N ASN A 196 -3.40 -12.23 11.26
CA ASN A 196 -3.16 -10.82 10.97
C ASN A 196 -4.11 -9.91 11.77
N THR A 197 -3.85 -9.80 13.06
CA THR A 197 -4.70 -9.08 14.02
C THR A 197 -4.88 -7.60 13.66
N LEU A 198 -3.83 -6.94 13.13
CA LEU A 198 -3.91 -5.54 12.70
C LEU A 198 -5.01 -5.32 11.65
N ARG A 199 -5.31 -6.31 10.80
CA ARG A 199 -6.37 -6.21 9.81
C ARG A 199 -7.80 -6.27 10.35
N ILE A 200 -7.97 -6.59 11.64
CA ILE A 200 -9.27 -6.46 12.28
C ILE A 200 -9.67 -4.98 12.34
N LEU A 201 -8.69 -4.08 12.50
CA LEU A 201 -8.91 -2.62 12.52
C LEU A 201 -9.49 -2.07 11.21
N ASP A 202 -9.27 -2.75 10.08
CA ASP A 202 -9.82 -2.40 8.76
C ASP A 202 -11.24 -2.97 8.52
N SER A 203 -11.84 -3.64 9.51
CA SER A 203 -13.15 -4.25 9.32
C SER A 203 -14.24 -3.18 9.19
N ASN A 204 -15.05 -3.32 8.13
CA ASN A 204 -16.27 -2.52 7.94
C ASN A 204 -17.53 -3.25 8.45
N ASN A 205 -17.36 -4.40 9.13
CA ASN A 205 -18.49 -5.12 9.67
C ASN A 205 -19.08 -4.36 10.88
N PRO A 206 -20.40 -4.03 10.87
CA PRO A 206 -21.02 -3.29 11.97
C PRO A 206 -20.86 -3.96 13.36
N ALA A 207 -20.72 -5.28 13.42
CA ALA A 207 -20.49 -5.99 14.68
C ALA A 207 -19.08 -5.72 15.27
N ASP A 208 -18.09 -5.49 14.42
CA ASP A 208 -16.70 -5.27 14.83
C ASP A 208 -16.44 -3.82 15.28
N LEU A 209 -17.16 -2.86 14.71
CA LEU A 209 -16.92 -1.42 14.94
C LEU A 209 -16.88 -1.01 16.43
N PRO A 210 -17.80 -1.44 17.31
CA PRO A 210 -17.72 -1.09 18.72
C PRO A 210 -16.46 -1.63 19.40
N VAL A 211 -16.05 -2.86 19.04
CA VAL A 211 -14.84 -3.49 19.59
C VAL A 211 -13.58 -2.78 19.07
N ILE A 212 -13.57 -2.39 17.80
CA ILE A 212 -12.45 -1.67 17.17
C ILE A 212 -12.30 -0.27 17.80
N ASN A 213 -13.41 0.44 18.03
CA ASN A 213 -13.36 1.79 18.59
C ASN A 213 -12.77 1.82 19.99
N ASP A 214 -13.00 0.78 20.80
CA ASP A 214 -12.49 0.67 22.17
C ASP A 214 -11.10 -0.02 22.24
N ALA A 215 -10.52 -0.43 21.10
CA ALA A 215 -9.21 -1.08 21.07
C ALA A 215 -8.09 -0.08 21.43
N PRO A 216 -6.97 -0.55 22.02
CA PRO A 216 -5.78 0.26 22.23
C PRO A 216 -5.39 1.05 20.99
N GLU A 217 -4.83 2.24 21.17
CA GLU A 217 -4.32 3.04 20.04
C GLU A 217 -2.84 2.81 19.84
N ILE A 218 -2.41 2.82 18.57
CA ILE A 218 -1.00 2.60 18.23
C ILE A 218 -0.08 3.67 18.82
N THR A 219 -0.59 4.89 19.01
CA THR A 219 0.14 6.02 19.61
C THR A 219 0.68 5.74 21.03
N GLU A 220 0.09 4.78 21.75
CA GLU A 220 0.57 4.35 23.07
C GLU A 220 1.87 3.52 23.01
N PHE A 221 2.23 3.04 21.82
CA PHE A 221 3.36 2.12 21.60
C PHE A 221 4.49 2.74 20.78
N ILE A 222 4.27 3.91 20.19
CA ILE A 222 5.24 4.57 19.29
C ILE A 222 6.42 5.11 20.10
N ASN A 223 7.62 4.76 19.66
CA ASN A 223 8.84 5.32 20.23
C ASN A 223 9.02 6.81 19.91
N THR A 224 9.85 7.50 20.68
CA THR A 224 10.06 8.95 20.54
C THR A 224 10.56 9.33 19.16
N ALA A 225 11.47 8.55 18.56
CA ALA A 225 12.04 8.90 17.25
C ALA A 225 11.00 8.85 16.11
N SER A 226 10.15 7.82 16.10
CA SER A 226 9.04 7.71 15.14
C SER A 226 7.97 8.78 15.38
N MET A 227 7.69 9.12 16.64
CA MET A 227 6.78 10.21 16.97
C MET A 227 7.33 11.56 16.53
N ASP A 228 8.62 11.84 16.73
CA ASP A 228 9.25 13.08 16.28
C ASP A 228 9.19 13.25 14.76
N LYS A 229 9.44 12.19 13.99
CA LYS A 229 9.26 12.20 12.53
C LYS A 229 7.83 12.54 12.13
N TYR A 230 6.86 11.90 12.78
CA TYR A 230 5.44 12.13 12.52
C TYR A 230 5.03 13.57 12.82
N GLU A 231 5.45 14.12 13.96
CA GLU A 231 5.19 15.52 14.32
C GLU A 231 5.88 16.51 13.37
N ASN A 232 7.09 16.21 12.90
CA ASN A 232 7.77 17.03 11.91
C ASN A 232 7.04 17.04 10.57
N LEU A 233 6.56 15.88 10.11
CA LEU A 233 5.71 15.82 8.92
C LEU A 233 4.44 16.65 9.07
N LYS A 234 3.73 16.57 10.20
CA LYS A 234 2.53 17.38 10.46
C LYS A 234 2.83 18.88 10.39
N LYS A 235 3.98 19.31 10.92
CA LYS A 235 4.44 20.71 10.79
C LYS A 235 4.69 21.08 9.32
N LEU A 236 5.34 20.21 8.54
CA LEU A 236 5.57 20.44 7.10
C LEU A 236 4.25 20.58 6.34
N LEU A 237 3.31 19.70 6.57
CA LEU A 237 1.97 19.75 5.95
C LEU A 237 1.24 21.04 6.32
N THR A 238 1.22 21.39 7.61
CA THR A 238 0.56 22.60 8.12
C THR A 238 1.18 23.87 7.55
N ASN A 239 2.50 23.98 7.56
CA ASN A 239 3.22 25.13 7.05
C ASN A 239 3.00 25.36 5.55
N ASN A 240 2.74 24.29 4.82
CA ASN A 240 2.40 24.32 3.39
C ASN A 240 0.88 24.32 3.11
N GLN A 241 0.06 24.58 4.13
CA GLN A 241 -1.40 24.69 4.03
C GLN A 241 -2.10 23.43 3.47
N ILE A 242 -1.48 22.26 3.63
CA ILE A 242 -2.06 20.98 3.28
C ILE A 242 -2.95 20.52 4.44
N LYS A 243 -4.24 20.39 4.16
CA LYS A 243 -5.21 19.88 5.14
C LYS A 243 -5.11 18.37 5.23
N PHE A 244 -5.11 17.85 6.45
CA PHE A 244 -5.10 16.42 6.72
C PHE A 244 -5.98 16.09 7.93
N LYS A 245 -6.31 14.83 8.08
CA LYS A 245 -6.98 14.24 9.24
C LYS A 245 -6.10 13.14 9.81
N GLU A 246 -5.85 13.15 11.11
CA GLU A 246 -5.21 12.04 11.79
C GLU A 246 -6.21 10.90 11.97
N ASN A 247 -5.80 9.69 11.58
CA ASN A 247 -6.61 8.48 11.72
C ASN A 247 -5.77 7.37 12.35
N THR A 248 -5.82 7.25 13.68
CA THR A 248 -5.04 6.28 14.48
C THR A 248 -5.39 4.82 14.15
N ARG A 249 -6.46 4.58 13.40
CA ARG A 249 -6.87 3.25 12.91
C ARG A 249 -6.40 2.96 11.50
N LEU A 250 -5.79 3.92 10.81
CA LEU A 250 -5.26 3.71 9.47
C LEU A 250 -4.05 2.77 9.54
N VAL A 251 -4.23 1.54 9.05
CA VAL A 251 -3.19 0.52 8.89
C VAL A 251 -3.09 0.10 7.44
N ARG A 252 -2.01 -0.59 7.06
CA ARG A 252 -1.78 -1.03 5.68
C ARG A 252 -1.69 -2.54 5.59
N GLY A 253 -2.07 -3.05 4.43
CA GLY A 253 -2.16 -4.50 4.19
C GLY A 253 -0.86 -5.20 3.82
N LEU A 254 0.28 -4.52 3.88
CA LEU A 254 1.59 -5.05 3.50
C LEU A 254 2.56 -4.91 4.69
N ASP A 255 3.32 -5.96 4.96
CA ASP A 255 4.13 -6.06 6.18
C ASP A 255 5.39 -5.17 6.16
N TYR A 256 5.77 -4.62 5.00
CA TYR A 256 6.94 -3.74 4.88
C TYR A 256 6.73 -2.30 5.33
N TYR A 257 5.50 -1.89 5.62
CA TYR A 257 5.23 -0.54 6.11
C TYR A 257 5.81 -0.32 7.49
N ASN A 258 6.42 0.84 7.69
CA ASN A 258 6.86 1.38 8.97
C ASN A 258 6.67 2.90 8.98
N ASP A 259 6.81 3.53 10.15
CA ASP A 259 6.63 4.95 10.37
C ASP A 259 5.33 5.49 9.75
N LEU A 260 5.41 6.37 8.76
CA LEU A 260 4.25 7.03 8.17
C LEU A 260 3.38 6.08 7.33
N THR A 261 2.07 6.19 7.52
CA THR A 261 1.07 5.73 6.55
C THR A 261 0.12 6.88 6.19
N PHE A 262 -0.34 6.90 4.95
CA PHE A 262 -1.34 7.87 4.50
C PHE A 262 -2.27 7.29 3.45
N GLU A 263 -3.42 7.90 3.31
CA GLU A 263 -4.44 7.55 2.31
C GLU A 263 -5.21 8.79 1.87
N PHE A 264 -5.60 8.77 0.60
CA PHE A 264 -6.49 9.77 0.04
C PHE A 264 -7.86 9.18 -0.23
#